data_2fe84916856cfabb8a7fc76709bbef14
#
_entry.id   2fe84916856cfabb8a7fc76709bbef14
#
_cell.length_a   1.000
_cell.length_b   1.000
_cell.length_c   1.000
_cell.angle_alpha   90.00
_cell.angle_beta   90.00
_cell.angle_gamma   90.00
#
_symmetry.space_group_name_H-M   'P 1'
#
loop_
_entity.id
_entity.type
_entity.pdbx_description
1 polymer ?
#
loop_
_entity_poly.entity_id
_entity_poly.type
_entity_poly.pdbx_seq_one_letter_code
_entity_poly.pdbx_strand_id
1 'polypeptide(L)'
;VNGTREALFAFAQTVVNRSDVDNDKIQPIVISPNPFYQIYEGAAFLSGAQPIFLPCLENNNFIPDYNAVSEETWQRCQLVYLCSPGNPTGSVTSSETLKKLIELSDKYDFIIASDECYSEIYQDEANPPVGLLEACQQLGRTDFKNCVIFHSLSKRSNLPGLRSGFVAGDAEVLKRLLQYRTYHGCAMPVQHQLAIISAWNDENHVQANRKL
;
A
#
# COMPACT_ATOMS: atom_id res chain seq x y z
N VAL A 1 10.78 -5.88 -6.44
CA VAL A 1 11.12 -4.43 -6.39
C VAL A 1 12.28 -4.19 -5.44
N ASN A 2 13.01 -3.07 -5.62
CA ASN A 2 14.14 -2.69 -4.78
C ASN A 2 13.70 -2.03 -3.46
N GLY A 3 12.83 -2.72 -2.74
CA GLY A 3 12.15 -2.22 -1.54
C GLY A 3 10.88 -1.44 -1.86
N THR A 4 9.99 -1.33 -0.88
CA THR A 4 8.68 -0.71 -1.07
C THR A 4 8.74 0.81 -1.23
N ARG A 5 9.80 1.48 -0.74
CA ARG A 5 9.94 2.94 -0.91
C ARG A 5 9.86 3.35 -2.39
N GLU A 6 10.67 2.74 -3.26
CA GLU A 6 10.65 3.05 -4.68
C GLU A 6 9.35 2.58 -5.34
N ALA A 7 8.83 1.42 -4.91
CA ALA A 7 7.64 0.86 -5.49
C ALA A 7 6.40 1.74 -5.22
N LEU A 8 6.20 2.18 -3.98
CA LEU A 8 5.11 3.09 -3.59
C LEU A 8 5.19 4.43 -4.33
N PHE A 9 6.43 4.96 -4.50
CA PHE A 9 6.65 6.19 -5.25
C PHE A 9 6.30 6.02 -6.74
N ALA A 10 6.84 4.97 -7.38
CA ALA A 10 6.59 4.65 -8.79
C ALA A 10 5.12 4.32 -9.04
N PHE A 11 4.44 3.75 -8.04
CA PHE A 11 3.05 3.34 -8.14
C PHE A 11 2.11 4.51 -8.41
N ALA A 12 2.21 5.61 -7.66
CA ALA A 12 1.41 6.81 -7.93
C ALA A 12 1.66 7.36 -9.35
N GLN A 13 2.93 7.34 -9.81
CA GLN A 13 3.28 7.77 -11.18
C GLN A 13 2.63 6.87 -12.25
N THR A 14 2.30 5.63 -11.89
CA THR A 14 1.71 4.65 -12.80
C THR A 14 0.19 4.75 -12.86
N VAL A 15 -0.46 5.03 -11.73
CA VAL A 15 -1.92 4.91 -11.61
C VAL A 15 -2.65 6.25 -11.67
N VAL A 16 -2.00 7.35 -11.31
CA VAL A 16 -2.61 8.69 -11.38
C VAL A 16 -2.64 9.17 -12.83
N ASN A 17 -3.82 9.50 -13.31
CA ASN A 17 -4.03 9.99 -14.67
C ASN A 17 -3.90 11.52 -14.73
N ARG A 18 -2.79 11.99 -15.30
CA ARG A 18 -2.50 13.42 -15.47
C ARG A 18 -3.31 14.10 -16.60
N SER A 19 -3.83 13.33 -17.56
CA SER A 19 -4.55 13.90 -18.69
C SER A 19 -5.83 14.65 -18.28
N ASP A 20 -6.31 14.39 -17.07
CA ASP A 20 -7.46 15.11 -16.51
C ASP A 20 -7.11 16.54 -16.09
N VAL A 21 -5.85 16.83 -15.79
CA VAL A 21 -5.37 18.18 -15.43
C VAL A 21 -5.19 19.07 -16.66
N ASP A 22 -4.70 18.50 -17.76
CA ASP A 22 -4.36 19.26 -18.99
C ASP A 22 -5.57 19.73 -19.80
N ASN A 23 -6.78 19.25 -19.47
CA ASN A 23 -8.03 19.56 -20.17
C ASN A 23 -9.00 20.43 -19.35
N ASP A 24 -8.52 21.30 -18.46
CA ASP A 24 -9.34 22.05 -17.47
C ASP A 24 -10.18 21.15 -16.58
N LYS A 25 -9.82 19.88 -16.46
CA LYS A 25 -10.46 18.95 -15.57
C LYS A 25 -9.93 19.07 -14.15
N ILE A 26 -10.74 18.64 -13.24
CA ILE A 26 -10.49 18.74 -11.81
C ILE A 26 -9.26 17.87 -11.45
N GLN A 27 -8.30 18.46 -10.74
CA GLN A 27 -7.07 17.79 -10.30
C GLN A 27 -7.39 16.47 -9.55
N PRO A 28 -6.74 15.34 -9.90
CA PRO A 28 -6.94 14.07 -9.21
C PRO A 28 -6.51 14.15 -7.74
N ILE A 29 -7.11 13.32 -6.90
CA ILE A 29 -6.82 13.25 -5.47
C ILE A 29 -6.12 11.94 -5.14
N VAL A 30 -5.12 12.03 -4.27
CA VAL A 30 -4.49 10.90 -3.57
C VAL A 30 -4.74 11.06 -2.07
N ILE A 31 -5.38 10.08 -1.46
CA ILE A 31 -5.68 10.06 -0.03
C ILE A 31 -4.62 9.24 0.72
N SER A 32 -4.18 9.71 1.88
CA SER A 32 -3.30 8.95 2.79
C SER A 32 -3.63 9.21 4.26
N PRO A 33 -3.24 8.31 5.19
CA PRO A 33 -3.34 8.58 6.63
C PRO A 33 -2.44 9.75 7.03
N ASN A 34 -2.71 10.37 8.19
CA ASN A 34 -1.84 11.35 8.83
C ASN A 34 -1.81 11.10 10.35
N PRO A 35 -0.64 10.79 10.96
CA PRO A 35 0.72 10.84 10.37
C PRO A 35 0.94 9.75 9.31
N PHE A 36 1.91 10.01 8.40
CA PHE A 36 2.16 9.18 7.23
C PHE A 36 3.66 8.96 6.97
N TYR A 37 3.95 7.94 6.16
CA TYR A 37 5.27 7.79 5.59
C TYR A 37 5.45 8.79 4.44
N GLN A 38 6.46 9.65 4.51
CA GLN A 38 6.65 10.80 3.60
C GLN A 38 6.59 10.47 2.10
N ILE A 39 6.76 9.20 1.75
CA ILE A 39 6.68 8.75 0.36
C ILE A 39 5.30 8.98 -0.25
N TYR A 40 4.23 8.85 0.52
CA TYR A 40 2.86 9.01 0.01
C TYR A 40 2.62 10.44 -0.47
N GLU A 41 3.06 11.43 0.33
CA GLU A 41 2.96 12.84 -0.02
C GLU A 41 3.79 13.17 -1.27
N GLY A 42 5.09 12.80 -1.27
CA GLY A 42 5.97 13.05 -2.39
C GLY A 42 5.49 12.37 -3.69
N ALA A 43 4.96 11.15 -3.58
CA ALA A 43 4.39 10.42 -4.71
C ALA A 43 3.14 11.11 -5.27
N ALA A 44 2.24 11.62 -4.40
CA ALA A 44 1.06 12.36 -4.80
C ALA A 44 1.42 13.65 -5.55
N PHE A 45 2.28 14.49 -4.97
CA PHE A 45 2.70 15.74 -5.61
C PHE A 45 3.36 15.51 -6.96
N LEU A 46 4.31 14.58 -7.05
CA LEU A 46 5.07 14.34 -8.28
C LEU A 46 4.25 13.58 -9.33
N SER A 47 3.14 12.95 -8.95
CA SER A 47 2.16 12.42 -9.91
C SER A 47 1.17 13.49 -10.41
N GLY A 48 1.24 14.73 -9.90
CA GLY A 48 0.33 15.82 -10.27
C GLY A 48 -1.00 15.80 -9.52
N ALA A 49 -1.16 14.94 -8.51
CA ALA A 49 -2.36 14.86 -7.71
C ALA A 49 -2.35 15.85 -6.53
N GLN A 50 -3.53 16.18 -6.05
CA GLN A 50 -3.74 16.85 -4.78
C GLN A 50 -3.71 15.83 -3.65
N PRO A 51 -2.77 15.88 -2.69
CA PRO A 51 -2.82 15.02 -1.52
C PRO A 51 -3.91 15.46 -0.55
N ILE A 52 -4.65 14.50 0.00
CA ILE A 52 -5.56 14.69 1.12
C ILE A 52 -5.13 13.76 2.25
N PHE A 53 -4.97 14.34 3.44
CA PHE A 53 -4.47 13.65 4.62
C PHE A 53 -5.61 13.42 5.61
N LEU A 54 -5.91 12.14 5.92
CA LEU A 54 -6.94 11.78 6.89
C LEU A 54 -6.30 11.63 8.28
N PRO A 55 -6.75 12.40 9.28
CA PRO A 55 -6.15 12.33 10.61
C PRO A 55 -6.41 10.98 11.28
N CYS A 56 -5.36 10.42 11.86
CA CYS A 56 -5.38 9.21 12.67
C CYS A 56 -5.40 9.63 14.15
N LEU A 57 -6.59 9.78 14.71
CA LEU A 57 -6.79 10.30 16.06
C LEU A 57 -7.00 9.17 17.08
N GLU A 58 -6.69 9.44 18.34
CA GLU A 58 -6.83 8.49 19.45
C GLU A 58 -8.29 7.99 19.61
N ASN A 59 -9.27 8.90 19.46
CA ASN A 59 -10.69 8.56 19.54
C ASN A 59 -11.18 7.60 18.44
N ASN A 60 -10.39 7.38 17.40
CA ASN A 60 -10.64 6.42 16.33
C ASN A 60 -9.54 5.33 16.27
N ASN A 61 -8.90 5.02 17.39
CA ASN A 61 -7.82 4.05 17.51
C ASN A 61 -6.69 4.28 16.48
N PHE A 62 -6.41 5.52 16.15
CA PHE A 62 -5.44 5.93 15.13
C PHE A 62 -5.67 5.34 13.72
N ILE A 63 -6.92 4.96 13.41
CA ILE A 63 -7.35 4.55 12.07
C ILE A 63 -7.96 5.76 11.35
N PRO A 64 -7.69 6.00 10.06
CA PRO A 64 -8.36 7.06 9.30
C PRO A 64 -9.88 6.85 9.25
N ASP A 65 -10.66 7.93 9.42
CA ASP A 65 -12.10 7.87 9.23
C ASP A 65 -12.47 8.11 7.76
N TYR A 66 -12.63 7.04 7.02
CA TYR A 66 -13.04 7.11 5.62
C TYR A 66 -14.49 7.58 5.41
N ASN A 67 -15.34 7.55 6.45
CA ASN A 67 -16.73 8.06 6.36
C ASN A 67 -16.77 9.60 6.39
N ALA A 68 -15.72 10.23 6.92
CA ALA A 68 -15.60 11.69 6.93
C ALA A 68 -15.22 12.30 5.56
N VAL A 69 -14.86 11.46 4.59
CA VAL A 69 -14.48 11.91 3.24
C VAL A 69 -15.73 12.24 2.43
N SER A 70 -15.79 13.45 1.88
CA SER A 70 -16.94 13.90 1.08
C SER A 70 -17.08 13.12 -0.23
N GLU A 71 -18.29 13.04 -0.75
CA GLU A 71 -18.55 12.39 -2.04
C GLU A 71 -17.79 13.06 -3.19
N GLU A 72 -17.68 14.39 -3.20
CA GLU A 72 -16.89 15.15 -4.17
C GLU A 72 -15.41 14.72 -4.15
N THR A 73 -14.85 14.52 -2.96
CA THR A 73 -13.48 14.02 -2.79
C THR A 73 -13.32 12.61 -3.36
N TRP A 74 -14.26 11.71 -3.08
CA TRP A 74 -14.24 10.35 -3.62
C TRP A 74 -14.33 10.31 -5.14
N GLN A 75 -15.18 11.15 -5.75
CA GLN A 75 -15.33 11.24 -7.21
C GLN A 75 -14.04 11.67 -7.93
N ARG A 76 -13.14 12.36 -7.22
CA ARG A 76 -11.84 12.81 -7.72
C ARG A 76 -10.70 11.89 -7.29
N CYS A 77 -10.94 11.00 -6.35
CA CYS A 77 -9.92 10.11 -5.82
C CYS A 77 -9.49 9.08 -6.87
N GLN A 78 -8.19 8.95 -7.07
CA GLN A 78 -7.63 7.92 -7.95
C GLN A 78 -6.76 6.90 -7.20
N LEU A 79 -6.27 7.27 -6.02
CA LEU A 79 -5.41 6.42 -5.21
C LEU A 79 -5.63 6.68 -3.72
N VAL A 80 -5.78 5.60 -2.96
CA VAL A 80 -5.72 5.62 -1.49
C VAL A 80 -4.50 4.84 -1.03
N TYR A 81 -3.59 5.49 -0.32
CA TYR A 81 -2.56 4.80 0.44
C TYR A 81 -3.13 4.37 1.78
N LEU A 82 -2.98 3.10 2.09
CA LEU A 82 -3.28 2.48 3.37
C LEU A 82 -1.98 1.96 3.97
N CYS A 83 -1.79 2.07 5.27
CA CYS A 83 -0.67 1.45 5.99
C CYS A 83 -1.23 0.67 7.18
N SER A 84 -1.12 -0.66 7.13
CA SER A 84 -1.60 -1.53 8.20
C SER A 84 -0.68 -2.75 8.37
N PRO A 85 -0.08 -2.91 9.57
CA PRO A 85 -0.04 -2.00 10.73
C PRO A 85 0.53 -0.61 10.39
N GLY A 86 -0.02 0.44 11.03
CA GLY A 86 0.27 1.84 10.72
C GLY A 86 1.66 2.30 11.14
N ASN A 87 2.28 3.15 10.34
CA ASN A 87 3.51 3.86 10.71
C ASN A 87 3.18 5.36 10.89
N PRO A 88 3.39 5.95 12.08
CA PRO A 88 4.09 5.42 13.26
C PRO A 88 3.18 4.79 14.33
N THR A 89 1.87 4.74 14.11
CA THR A 89 0.87 4.48 15.17
C THR A 89 0.81 3.03 15.67
N GLY A 90 1.22 2.07 14.82
CA GLY A 90 1.07 0.64 15.09
C GLY A 90 -0.39 0.15 14.97
N SER A 91 -1.34 1.02 14.62
CA SER A 91 -2.75 0.67 14.51
C SER A 91 -2.99 -0.35 13.39
N VAL A 92 -3.86 -1.32 13.65
CA VAL A 92 -4.23 -2.36 12.69
C VAL A 92 -5.63 -2.08 12.17
N THR A 93 -5.75 -1.95 10.85
CA THR A 93 -7.04 -1.75 10.19
C THR A 93 -7.84 -3.05 10.22
N SER A 94 -9.09 -2.99 10.70
CA SER A 94 -9.95 -4.18 10.79
C SER A 94 -10.39 -4.69 9.41
N SER A 95 -10.72 -5.98 9.34
CA SER A 95 -11.29 -6.59 8.12
C SER A 95 -12.55 -5.86 7.63
N GLU A 96 -13.41 -5.41 8.55
CA GLU A 96 -14.62 -4.64 8.22
C GLU A 96 -14.29 -3.30 7.59
N THR A 97 -13.27 -2.60 8.08
CA THR A 97 -12.82 -1.33 7.49
C THR A 97 -12.21 -1.55 6.10
N LEU A 98 -11.41 -2.61 5.93
CA LEU A 98 -10.85 -2.96 4.62
C LEU A 98 -11.96 -3.27 3.61
N LYS A 99 -12.96 -4.08 4.00
CA LYS A 99 -14.11 -4.40 3.13
C LYS A 99 -14.89 -3.16 2.70
N LYS A 100 -15.17 -2.25 3.63
CA LYS A 100 -15.82 -0.97 3.31
C LYS A 100 -14.99 -0.13 2.34
N LEU A 101 -13.67 -0.10 2.51
CA LEU A 101 -12.79 0.63 1.60
C LEU A 101 -12.77 0.00 0.20
N ILE A 102 -12.83 -1.34 0.11
CA ILE A 102 -12.97 -2.08 -1.16
C ILE A 102 -14.30 -1.74 -1.84
N GLU A 103 -15.42 -1.70 -1.09
CA GLU A 103 -16.73 -1.30 -1.62
C GLU A 103 -16.74 0.17 -2.12
N LEU A 104 -16.06 1.08 -1.41
CA LEU A 104 -15.87 2.45 -1.88
C LEU A 104 -15.01 2.51 -3.15
N SER A 105 -13.97 1.70 -3.24
CA SER A 105 -13.16 1.56 -4.45
C SER A 105 -13.98 1.07 -5.63
N ASP A 106 -14.88 0.11 -5.44
CA ASP A 106 -15.80 -0.34 -6.48
C ASP A 106 -16.76 0.77 -6.94
N LYS A 107 -17.25 1.58 -5.99
CA LYS A 107 -18.21 2.66 -6.27
C LYS A 107 -17.58 3.83 -7.03
N TYR A 108 -16.35 4.21 -6.67
CA TYR A 108 -15.70 5.43 -7.16
C TYR A 108 -14.49 5.17 -8.07
N ASP A 109 -14.15 3.91 -8.31
CA ASP A 109 -13.09 3.42 -9.22
C ASP A 109 -11.69 3.97 -8.89
N PHE A 110 -11.33 4.06 -7.61
CA PHE A 110 -9.98 4.37 -7.16
C PHE A 110 -9.20 3.11 -6.80
N ILE A 111 -7.87 3.20 -6.84
CA ILE A 111 -6.99 2.08 -6.48
C ILE A 111 -6.59 2.18 -5.00
N ILE A 112 -6.55 1.05 -4.30
CA ILE A 112 -6.04 0.93 -2.93
C ILE A 112 -4.62 0.37 -2.99
N ALA A 113 -3.65 1.15 -2.49
CA ALA A 113 -2.26 0.74 -2.29
C ALA A 113 -2.02 0.47 -0.80
N SER A 114 -2.05 -0.79 -0.40
CA SER A 114 -1.85 -1.21 0.99
C SER A 114 -0.36 -1.46 1.27
N ASP A 115 0.26 -0.57 2.05
CA ASP A 115 1.60 -0.77 2.57
C ASP A 115 1.57 -1.70 3.78
N GLU A 116 1.88 -2.96 3.56
CA GLU A 116 1.85 -4.04 4.54
C GLU A 116 3.25 -4.42 5.04
N CYS A 117 4.19 -3.46 5.02
CA CYS A 117 5.58 -3.70 5.45
C CYS A 117 5.70 -4.19 6.89
N TYR A 118 4.73 -3.90 7.74
CA TYR A 118 4.71 -4.27 9.16
C TYR A 118 3.78 -5.45 9.47
N SER A 119 3.17 -6.10 8.48
CA SER A 119 2.20 -7.19 8.66
C SER A 119 2.73 -8.37 9.49
N GLU A 120 4.05 -8.58 9.50
CA GLU A 120 4.71 -9.63 10.26
C GLU A 120 5.19 -9.18 11.65
N ILE A 121 4.88 -7.94 12.06
CA ILE A 121 5.23 -7.41 13.39
C ILE A 121 3.96 -7.27 14.22
N TYR A 122 3.61 -8.34 14.94
CA TYR A 122 2.44 -8.40 15.81
C TYR A 122 2.75 -9.26 17.04
N GLN A 123 1.97 -9.08 18.12
CA GLN A 123 2.22 -9.71 19.42
C GLN A 123 1.40 -10.98 19.63
N ASP A 124 0.22 -11.07 19.03
CA ASP A 124 -0.70 -12.20 19.21
C ASP A 124 -0.68 -13.12 18.00
N GLU A 125 0.00 -14.25 18.10
CA GLU A 125 0.10 -15.26 17.04
C GLU A 125 -1.26 -15.88 16.66
N ALA A 126 -2.27 -15.78 17.52
CA ALA A 126 -3.62 -16.26 17.22
C ALA A 126 -4.44 -15.27 16.39
N ASN A 127 -4.04 -13.99 16.39
CA ASN A 127 -4.76 -12.90 15.72
C ASN A 127 -3.79 -12.04 14.88
N PRO A 128 -3.21 -12.58 13.80
CA PRO A 128 -2.36 -11.81 12.91
C PRO A 128 -3.16 -10.69 12.21
N PRO A 129 -2.51 -9.58 11.83
CA PRO A 129 -3.15 -8.53 11.04
C PRO A 129 -3.73 -9.05 9.73
N VAL A 130 -4.99 -8.72 9.45
CA VAL A 130 -5.63 -9.07 8.16
C VAL A 130 -5.07 -8.18 7.06
N GLY A 131 -4.66 -8.76 5.94
CA GLY A 131 -4.19 -8.05 4.75
C GLY A 131 -5.34 -7.66 3.81
N LEU A 132 -5.07 -6.70 2.91
CA LEU A 132 -6.06 -6.24 1.93
C LEU A 132 -6.56 -7.36 1.01
N LEU A 133 -5.66 -8.22 0.51
CA LEU A 133 -6.05 -9.31 -0.38
C LEU A 133 -6.84 -10.41 0.33
N GLU A 134 -6.59 -10.62 1.63
CA GLU A 134 -7.41 -11.50 2.45
C GLU A 134 -8.83 -10.93 2.61
N ALA A 135 -8.97 -9.63 2.86
CA ALA A 135 -10.28 -8.98 2.90
C ALA A 135 -11.03 -9.10 1.55
N CYS A 136 -10.32 -9.02 0.41
CA CYS A 136 -10.89 -9.31 -0.91
C CYS A 136 -11.44 -10.75 -0.98
N GLN A 137 -10.65 -11.73 -0.55
CA GLN A 137 -11.08 -13.14 -0.54
C GLN A 137 -12.31 -13.36 0.36
N GLN A 138 -12.38 -12.71 1.52
CA GLN A 138 -13.54 -12.77 2.41
C GLN A 138 -14.80 -12.17 1.77
N LEU A 139 -14.67 -11.28 0.79
CA LEU A 139 -15.76 -10.76 -0.06
C LEU A 139 -16.02 -11.64 -1.30
N GLY A 140 -15.35 -12.80 -1.42
CA GLY A 140 -15.47 -13.69 -2.59
C GLY A 140 -14.78 -13.18 -3.85
N ARG A 141 -13.89 -12.17 -3.74
CA ARG A 141 -13.18 -11.57 -4.87
C ARG A 141 -11.83 -12.24 -5.06
N THR A 142 -11.61 -12.82 -6.25
CA THR A 142 -10.35 -13.50 -6.61
C THR A 142 -9.54 -12.74 -7.65
N ASP A 143 -10.12 -11.70 -8.27
CA ASP A 143 -9.49 -10.83 -9.25
C ASP A 143 -8.69 -9.70 -8.62
N PHE A 144 -8.92 -9.42 -7.32
CA PHE A 144 -8.31 -8.33 -6.54
C PHE A 144 -8.45 -6.94 -7.22
N LYS A 145 -9.50 -6.74 -8.01
CA LYS A 145 -9.69 -5.50 -8.78
C LYS A 145 -9.45 -4.26 -7.90
N ASN A 146 -8.62 -3.33 -8.39
CA ASN A 146 -8.21 -2.09 -7.74
C ASN A 146 -7.46 -2.26 -6.39
N CYS A 147 -7.11 -3.49 -5.98
CA CYS A 147 -6.43 -3.76 -4.71
C CYS A 147 -4.99 -4.22 -4.94
N VAL A 148 -4.02 -3.51 -4.37
CA VAL A 148 -2.59 -3.81 -4.51
C VAL A 148 -1.90 -3.69 -3.16
N ILE A 149 -1.09 -4.69 -2.81
CA ILE A 149 -0.32 -4.75 -1.57
C ILE A 149 1.18 -4.61 -1.83
N PHE A 150 1.89 -4.10 -0.82
CA PHE A 150 3.34 -3.90 -0.83
C PHE A 150 3.95 -4.54 0.41
N HIS A 151 4.84 -5.51 0.21
CA HIS A 151 5.58 -6.18 1.28
C HIS A 151 7.09 -6.00 1.14
N SER A 152 7.80 -6.02 2.27
CA SER A 152 9.25 -5.80 2.33
C SER A 152 9.95 -6.70 3.34
N LEU A 153 11.16 -7.16 3.00
CA LEU A 153 12.07 -7.80 3.95
C LEU A 153 12.62 -6.83 5.01
N SER A 154 12.48 -5.52 4.80
CA SER A 154 13.06 -4.50 5.70
C SER A 154 12.58 -4.64 7.14
N LYS A 155 11.30 -4.98 7.34
CA LYS A 155 10.69 -5.13 8.66
C LYS A 155 10.44 -6.59 9.00
N ARG A 156 9.84 -7.34 8.08
CA ARG A 156 9.58 -8.78 8.22
C ARG A 156 10.82 -9.54 8.71
N SER A 157 11.96 -9.28 8.10
CA SER A 157 13.20 -10.03 8.29
C SER A 157 14.34 -9.20 8.92
N ASN A 158 14.06 -7.96 9.33
CA ASN A 158 15.07 -7.01 9.80
C ASN A 158 16.28 -6.88 8.83
N LEU A 159 16.01 -6.93 7.51
CA LEU A 159 16.99 -6.86 6.44
C LEU A 159 16.80 -5.63 5.52
N PRO A 160 16.78 -4.40 6.06
CA PRO A 160 16.50 -3.21 5.27
C PRO A 160 17.56 -2.94 4.19
N GLY A 161 18.80 -3.38 4.41
CA GLY A 161 19.93 -3.19 3.49
C GLY A 161 19.83 -4.01 2.21
N LEU A 162 19.11 -5.14 2.20
CA LEU A 162 18.94 -5.98 1.02
C LEU A 162 18.05 -5.34 -0.05
N ARG A 163 17.35 -4.26 0.27
CA ARG A 163 16.48 -3.55 -0.68
C ARG A 163 15.52 -4.48 -1.41
N SER A 164 14.81 -5.34 -0.70
CA SER A 164 13.89 -6.30 -1.29
C SER A 164 12.46 -6.09 -0.82
N GLY A 165 11.53 -6.23 -1.76
CA GLY A 165 10.10 -6.26 -1.54
C GLY A 165 9.39 -6.83 -2.75
N PHE A 166 8.08 -7.04 -2.61
CA PHE A 166 7.23 -7.41 -3.72
C PHE A 166 5.93 -6.60 -3.71
N VAL A 167 5.26 -6.63 -4.84
CA VAL A 167 3.95 -6.00 -5.06
C VAL A 167 3.03 -7.08 -5.63
N ALA A 168 1.82 -7.21 -5.10
CA ALA A 168 0.84 -8.19 -5.55
C ALA A 168 -0.58 -7.59 -5.53
N GLY A 169 -1.51 -8.18 -6.29
CA GLY A 169 -2.91 -7.75 -6.36
C GLY A 169 -3.45 -7.73 -7.77
N ASP A 170 -4.21 -6.68 -8.13
CA ASP A 170 -4.83 -6.48 -9.43
C ASP A 170 -3.85 -6.65 -10.60
N ALA A 171 -4.11 -7.65 -11.46
CA ALA A 171 -3.21 -8.02 -12.54
C ALA A 171 -3.04 -6.90 -13.60
N GLU A 172 -4.09 -6.14 -13.89
CA GLU A 172 -4.02 -5.06 -14.89
C GLU A 172 -3.26 -3.85 -14.34
N VAL A 173 -3.41 -3.56 -13.05
CA VAL A 173 -2.63 -2.53 -12.38
C VAL A 173 -1.14 -2.93 -12.32
N LEU A 174 -0.86 -4.18 -11.96
CA LEU A 174 0.51 -4.70 -11.92
C LEU A 174 1.18 -4.70 -13.29
N LYS A 175 0.46 -5.00 -14.36
CA LYS A 175 0.96 -4.92 -15.73
C LYS A 175 1.39 -3.51 -16.09
N ARG A 176 0.61 -2.49 -15.74
CA ARG A 176 0.99 -1.07 -15.92
C ARG A 176 2.22 -0.70 -15.11
N LEU A 177 2.29 -1.13 -13.84
CA LEU A 177 3.46 -0.91 -12.98
C LEU A 177 4.71 -1.56 -13.57
N LEU A 178 4.61 -2.80 -14.05
CA LEU A 178 5.73 -3.51 -14.67
C LEU A 178 6.22 -2.76 -15.91
N GLN A 179 5.31 -2.30 -16.77
CA GLN A 179 5.67 -1.50 -17.94
C GLN A 179 6.38 -0.19 -17.55
N TYR A 180 5.85 0.55 -16.57
CA TYR A 180 6.50 1.77 -16.07
C TYR A 180 7.92 1.47 -15.57
N ARG A 181 8.13 0.36 -14.88
CA ARG A 181 9.43 -0.05 -14.34
C ARG A 181 10.46 -0.41 -15.40
N THR A 182 10.07 -0.71 -16.64
CA THR A 182 11.02 -0.91 -17.74
C THR A 182 11.84 0.36 -18.03
N TYR A 183 11.31 1.53 -17.68
CA TYR A 183 11.96 2.82 -17.87
C TYR A 183 12.58 3.38 -16.59
N HIS A 184 11.94 3.15 -15.46
CA HIS A 184 12.31 3.74 -14.17
C HIS A 184 13.08 2.77 -13.25
N GLY A 185 12.73 1.49 -13.25
CA GLY A 185 13.28 0.49 -12.35
C GLY A 185 14.66 -0.01 -12.76
N CYS A 186 15.33 -0.68 -11.84
CA CYS A 186 16.52 -1.48 -12.11
C CYS A 186 16.38 -2.88 -11.50
N ALA A 187 17.11 -3.85 -12.08
CA ALA A 187 17.19 -5.19 -11.52
C ALA A 187 18.08 -5.20 -10.27
N MET A 188 17.73 -6.03 -9.29
CA MET A 188 18.61 -6.27 -8.15
C MET A 188 19.85 -7.08 -8.60
N PRO A 189 21.04 -6.84 -8.00
CA PRO A 189 22.21 -7.67 -8.22
C PRO A 189 21.93 -9.15 -7.92
N VAL A 190 22.53 -10.08 -8.71
CA VAL A 190 22.25 -11.51 -8.61
C VAL A 190 22.54 -12.07 -7.20
N GLN A 191 23.62 -11.63 -6.55
CA GLN A 191 23.93 -12.05 -5.20
C GLN A 191 22.84 -11.62 -4.18
N HIS A 192 22.20 -10.47 -4.38
CA HIS A 192 21.05 -10.05 -3.56
C HIS A 192 19.84 -10.94 -3.84
N GLN A 193 19.57 -11.26 -5.12
CA GLN A 193 18.46 -12.16 -5.47
C GLN A 193 18.58 -13.53 -4.79
N LEU A 194 19.78 -14.11 -4.74
CA LEU A 194 20.03 -15.38 -4.05
C LEU A 194 19.82 -15.26 -2.54
N ALA A 195 20.32 -14.20 -1.92
CA ALA A 195 20.15 -13.97 -0.47
C ALA A 195 18.67 -13.75 -0.09
N ILE A 196 17.92 -13.00 -0.89
CA ILE A 196 16.50 -12.72 -0.60
C ILE A 196 15.61 -13.95 -0.79
N ILE A 197 15.94 -14.87 -1.72
CA ILE A 197 15.22 -16.16 -1.85
C ILE A 197 15.31 -16.93 -0.53
N SER A 198 16.50 -17.03 0.07
CA SER A 198 16.69 -17.67 1.37
C SER A 198 15.89 -16.98 2.47
N ALA A 199 15.89 -15.63 2.51
CA ALA A 199 15.18 -14.87 3.52
C ALA A 199 13.63 -14.98 3.38
N TRP A 200 13.10 -15.00 2.15
CA TRP A 200 11.65 -15.19 1.92
C TRP A 200 11.18 -16.61 2.27
N ASN A 201 12.04 -17.62 2.20
CA ASN A 201 11.71 -19.01 2.49
C ASN A 201 11.95 -19.42 3.95
N ASP A 202 12.52 -18.56 4.78
CA ASP A 202 12.79 -18.85 6.19
C ASP A 202 11.78 -18.15 7.11
N GLU A 203 10.77 -18.88 7.59
CA GLU A 203 9.79 -18.40 8.55
C GLU A 203 10.31 -18.45 10.00
N ASN A 204 11.33 -19.25 10.30
CA ASN A 204 11.83 -19.38 11.67
C ASN A 204 12.44 -18.07 12.17
N HIS A 205 13.21 -17.37 11.32
CA HIS A 205 13.78 -16.09 11.72
C HIS A 205 12.72 -14.99 11.86
N VAL A 206 11.61 -15.06 11.10
CA VAL A 206 10.48 -14.11 11.23
C VAL A 206 9.82 -14.26 12.59
N GLN A 207 9.52 -15.50 13.00
CA GLN A 207 8.98 -15.79 14.33
C GLN A 207 9.94 -15.38 15.44
N ALA A 208 11.23 -15.61 15.28
CA ALA A 208 12.25 -15.17 16.23
C ALA A 208 12.30 -13.63 16.31
N ASN A 209 12.22 -12.93 15.18
CA ASN A 209 12.22 -11.47 15.11
C ASN A 209 10.99 -10.85 15.77
N ARG A 210 9.81 -11.51 15.70
CA ARG A 210 8.59 -11.04 16.40
C ARG A 210 8.69 -11.11 17.92
N LYS A 211 9.51 -12.01 18.45
CA LYS A 211 9.67 -12.22 19.90
C LYS A 211 10.64 -11.23 20.56
N LEU A 212 11.34 -10.42 19.79
CA LEU A 212 12.26 -9.37 20.24
C LEU A 212 11.51 -8.06 20.51
#